data_75f2922f09166a8ef8c6213081e39f15
#
_entry.id   75f2922f09166a8ef8c6213081e39f15
#
_cell.length_a   1.000
_cell.length_b   1.000
_cell.length_c   1.000
_cell.angle_alpha   90.00
_cell.angle_beta   90.00
_cell.angle_gamma   90.00
#
_symmetry.space_group_name_H-M   'P 1'
#
loop_
_entity.id
_entity.type
_entity.pdbx_description
1 polymer ?
#
loop_
_entity_poly.entity_id
_entity_poly.type
_entity_poly.pdbx_seq_one_letter_code
_entity_poly.pdbx_strand_id
1 'polypeptide(L)'
;MQHKLTGKAGERAEDIPLQPVAGIQVWIGIRRGPTFDETREWVEGISRAVGSTVPDLVSWEWVKRARKGKARLDFTQNAVNKTLVAPYSPRPAPGAPVSMPIAWDELEDPELRPDRWT
;
A
#
# COMPACT_ATOMS: atom_id res chain seq x y z
N MET A 1 7.93 11.17 0.78
CA MET A 1 7.65 10.17 -0.27
C MET A 1 6.94 8.99 0.36
N GLN A 2 5.90 8.51 -0.27
CA GLN A 2 5.10 7.40 0.26
C GLN A 2 5.02 6.29 -0.77
N HIS A 3 5.10 5.08 -0.32
CA HIS A 3 4.87 3.92 -1.15
C HIS A 3 3.87 2.98 -0.47
N LYS A 4 2.87 2.56 -1.21
CA LYS A 4 1.79 1.70 -0.70
C LYS A 4 1.89 0.31 -1.30
N LEU A 5 2.03 -0.68 -0.46
CA LEU A 5 1.83 -2.08 -0.82
C LEU A 5 0.35 -2.40 -0.67
N THR A 6 -0.34 -2.70 -1.76
CA THR A 6 -1.77 -2.99 -1.72
C THR A 6 -2.08 -4.40 -2.22
N GLY A 7 -2.92 -5.08 -1.46
CA GLY A 7 -3.50 -6.35 -1.88
C GLY A 7 -4.77 -6.20 -2.74
N LYS A 8 -5.28 -4.99 -2.93
CA LYS A 8 -6.56 -4.76 -3.64
C LYS A 8 -6.49 -3.64 -4.66
N ALA A 9 -6.82 -3.94 -5.91
CA ALA A 9 -7.23 -2.97 -6.91
C ALA A 9 -8.15 -3.66 -7.93
N GLY A 10 -9.22 -2.98 -8.37
CA GLY A 10 -10.01 -3.36 -9.53
C GLY A 10 -11.23 -4.25 -9.31
N GLU A 11 -11.71 -4.41 -8.07
CA GLU A 11 -13.07 -4.95 -7.85
C GLU A 11 -14.09 -3.83 -8.04
N ARG A 12 -15.21 -4.12 -8.72
CA ARG A 12 -16.34 -3.20 -8.77
C ARG A 12 -16.91 -2.98 -7.37
N ALA A 13 -17.44 -1.81 -7.09
CA ALA A 13 -18.00 -1.48 -5.79
C ALA A 13 -19.08 -2.45 -5.31
N GLU A 14 -19.77 -3.09 -6.23
CA GLU A 14 -20.81 -4.09 -6.00
C GLU A 14 -20.28 -5.51 -5.71
N ASP A 15 -19.02 -5.77 -6.07
CA ASP A 15 -18.37 -7.08 -5.88
C ASP A 15 -17.45 -7.10 -4.64
N ILE A 16 -17.40 -6.00 -3.87
CA ILE A 16 -16.56 -5.91 -2.69
C ILE A 16 -17.33 -6.55 -1.52
N PRO A 17 -17.08 -7.80 -1.17
CA PRO A 17 -17.33 -8.21 0.18
C PRO A 17 -16.52 -7.25 1.05
N LEU A 18 -17.12 -6.68 2.05
CA LEU A 18 -16.51 -5.76 3.01
C LEU A 18 -15.30 -6.43 3.70
N GLN A 19 -14.26 -6.67 2.93
CA GLN A 19 -13.04 -7.25 3.45
C GLN A 19 -12.13 -6.12 3.95
N PRO A 20 -11.41 -6.34 5.03
CA PRO A 20 -10.45 -5.38 5.53
C PRO A 20 -9.51 -4.96 4.40
N VAL A 21 -9.31 -3.66 4.26
CA VAL A 21 -8.39 -3.12 3.25
C VAL A 21 -6.98 -3.54 3.65
N ALA A 22 -6.49 -4.57 2.99
CA ALA A 22 -5.13 -5.04 3.19
C ALA A 22 -4.14 -4.11 2.50
N GLY A 23 -3.16 -3.60 3.22
CA GLY A 23 -2.08 -2.82 2.64
C GLY A 23 -1.16 -2.25 3.69
N ILE A 24 0.11 -2.16 3.34
CA ILE A 24 1.14 -1.50 4.12
C ILE A 24 1.61 -0.29 3.33
N GLN A 25 1.76 0.84 4.01
CA GLN A 25 2.36 2.05 3.46
C GLN A 25 3.78 2.18 3.98
N VAL A 26 4.73 2.30 3.08
CA VAL A 26 6.11 2.61 3.44
C VAL A 26 6.37 4.09 3.18
N TRP A 27 6.77 4.82 4.20
CA TRP A 27 7.07 6.24 4.13
C TRP A 27 8.57 6.45 4.15
N ILE A 28 9.07 7.16 3.15
CA ILE A 28 10.48 7.51 3.06
C ILE A 28 10.61 9.02 3.21
N GLY A 29 11.31 9.44 4.26
CA GLY A 29 11.59 10.86 4.50
C GLY A 29 12.56 11.42 3.46
N ILE A 30 12.24 12.59 2.93
CA ILE A 30 13.10 13.31 1.98
C ILE A 30 13.28 14.76 2.42
N ARG A 31 14.34 15.40 1.94
CA ARG A 31 14.50 16.85 2.11
C ARG A 31 13.46 17.60 1.27
N ARG A 32 13.04 18.76 1.75
CA ARG A 32 12.18 19.66 0.99
C ARG A 32 12.88 20.10 -0.30
N GLY A 33 12.13 20.24 -1.38
CA GLY A 33 12.60 20.77 -2.66
C GLY A 33 12.06 19.99 -3.89
N PRO A 34 12.16 18.65 -3.95
CA PRO A 34 11.67 17.90 -5.10
C PRO A 34 10.16 18.08 -5.36
N THR A 35 9.80 18.06 -6.63
CA THR A 35 8.40 18.08 -7.06
C THR A 35 7.72 16.73 -6.88
N PHE A 36 6.40 16.68 -6.98
CA PHE A 36 5.66 15.41 -6.99
C PHE A 36 6.05 14.50 -8.16
N ASP A 37 6.32 15.08 -9.33
CA ASP A 37 6.73 14.31 -10.50
C ASP A 37 8.09 13.67 -10.28
N GLU A 38 9.06 14.40 -9.75
CA GLU A 38 10.38 13.86 -9.41
C GLU A 38 10.31 12.74 -8.36
N THR A 39 9.54 12.94 -7.29
CA THR A 39 9.38 11.91 -6.25
C THR A 39 8.62 10.70 -6.76
N ARG A 40 7.67 10.88 -7.68
CA ARG A 40 6.96 9.78 -8.33
C ARG A 40 7.90 8.91 -9.17
N GLU A 41 8.77 9.52 -9.95
CA GLU A 41 9.80 8.79 -10.71
C GLU A 41 10.72 7.98 -9.80
N TRP A 42 11.15 8.56 -8.69
CA TRP A 42 11.98 7.85 -7.71
C TRP A 42 11.24 6.66 -7.09
N VAL A 43 10.00 6.84 -6.69
CA VAL A 43 9.19 5.76 -6.10
C VAL A 43 8.93 4.66 -7.13
N GLU A 44 8.65 5.00 -8.38
CA GLU A 44 8.52 4.03 -9.45
C GLU A 44 9.81 3.23 -9.64
N GLY A 45 10.95 3.92 -9.73
CA GLY A 45 12.25 3.27 -9.86
C GLY A 45 12.56 2.32 -8.72
N ILE A 46 12.33 2.75 -7.47
CA ILE A 46 12.50 1.90 -6.27
C ILE A 46 11.57 0.69 -6.34
N SER A 47 10.31 0.90 -6.67
CA SER A 47 9.31 -0.17 -6.75
C SER A 47 9.67 -1.21 -7.80
N ARG A 48 10.10 -0.77 -8.99
CA ARG A 48 10.55 -1.66 -10.06
C ARG A 48 11.80 -2.44 -9.66
N ALA A 49 12.76 -1.80 -9.00
CA ALA A 49 13.96 -2.45 -8.50
C ALA A 49 13.61 -3.53 -7.44
N VAL A 50 12.77 -3.21 -6.48
CA VAL A 50 12.30 -4.19 -5.48
C VAL A 50 11.57 -5.34 -6.16
N GLY A 51 10.64 -5.05 -7.07
CA GLY A 51 9.89 -6.09 -7.80
C GLY A 51 10.79 -7.02 -8.62
N SER A 52 11.90 -6.52 -9.16
CA SER A 52 12.87 -7.34 -9.90
C SER A 52 13.71 -8.25 -9.00
N THR A 53 13.89 -7.90 -7.73
CA THR A 53 14.61 -8.76 -6.76
C THR A 53 13.75 -9.89 -6.21
N VAL A 54 12.43 -9.71 -6.19
CA VAL A 54 11.45 -10.68 -5.66
C VAL A 54 10.30 -10.92 -6.64
N PRO A 55 10.58 -11.33 -7.89
CA PRO A 55 9.56 -11.38 -8.94
C PRO A 55 8.43 -12.38 -8.65
N ASP A 56 8.69 -13.38 -7.82
CA ASP A 56 7.67 -14.37 -7.43
C ASP A 56 6.65 -13.81 -6.43
N LEU A 57 6.95 -12.69 -5.77
CA LEU A 57 6.09 -12.06 -4.77
C LEU A 57 5.34 -10.85 -5.29
N VAL A 58 5.73 -10.28 -6.42
CA VAL A 58 5.22 -9.02 -6.96
C VAL A 58 4.55 -9.21 -8.30
N SER A 59 3.39 -8.59 -8.46
CA SER A 59 2.68 -8.49 -9.74
C SER A 59 2.28 -7.04 -9.98
N TRP A 60 2.39 -6.60 -11.23
CA TRP A 60 1.99 -5.25 -11.67
C TRP A 60 0.54 -5.19 -12.16
N GLU A 61 -0.16 -6.32 -12.16
CA GLU A 61 -1.55 -6.39 -12.59
C GLU A 61 -2.48 -5.57 -11.68
N TRP A 62 -3.37 -4.82 -12.29
CA TRP A 62 -4.37 -4.04 -11.55
C TRP A 62 -5.46 -4.93 -10.95
N VAL A 63 -5.91 -5.95 -11.69
CA VAL A 63 -6.95 -6.86 -11.25
C VAL A 63 -6.38 -7.85 -10.23
N LYS A 64 -6.98 -7.88 -9.04
CA LYS A 64 -6.50 -8.67 -7.91
C LYS A 64 -6.34 -10.17 -8.26
N ARG A 65 -7.33 -10.78 -8.90
CA ARG A 65 -7.29 -12.20 -9.25
C ARG A 65 -6.20 -12.54 -10.27
N ALA A 66 -5.84 -11.58 -11.14
CA ALA A 66 -4.76 -11.77 -12.11
C ALA A 66 -3.38 -11.79 -11.43
N ARG A 67 -3.25 -11.26 -10.21
CA ARG A 67 -2.01 -11.27 -9.45
C ARG A 67 -1.69 -12.63 -8.81
N LYS A 68 -2.64 -13.55 -8.75
CA LYS A 68 -2.45 -14.90 -8.20
C LYS A 68 -1.85 -14.91 -6.79
N GLY A 69 -2.33 -14.04 -5.91
CA GLY A 69 -1.85 -13.91 -4.54
C GLY A 69 -0.60 -13.04 -4.36
N LYS A 70 -0.01 -12.51 -5.43
CA LYS A 70 1.16 -11.64 -5.36
C LYS A 70 0.78 -10.22 -4.92
N ALA A 71 1.72 -9.51 -4.33
CA ALA A 71 1.58 -8.12 -3.92
C ALA A 71 1.76 -7.18 -5.11
N ARG A 72 1.04 -6.05 -5.10
CA ARG A 72 1.29 -4.94 -6.00
C ARG A 72 2.00 -3.82 -5.26
N LEU A 73 3.10 -3.31 -5.82
CA LEU A 73 3.78 -2.12 -5.35
C LEU A 73 3.15 -0.90 -6.03
N ASP A 74 2.30 -0.19 -5.30
CA ASP A 74 1.53 0.92 -5.86
C ASP A 74 2.27 2.26 -5.66
N PHE A 75 3.08 2.62 -6.64
CA PHE A 75 3.77 3.91 -6.68
C PHE A 75 2.88 5.06 -7.19
N THR A 76 1.74 4.77 -7.78
CA THR A 76 0.85 5.80 -8.36
C THR A 76 0.18 6.68 -7.31
N GLN A 77 0.17 6.27 -6.05
CA GLN A 77 -0.34 7.06 -4.93
C GLN A 77 0.57 8.26 -4.57
N ASN A 78 1.83 8.26 -5.00
CA ASN A 78 2.74 9.38 -4.81
C ASN A 78 2.55 10.42 -5.92
N ALA A 79 1.43 11.09 -5.93
CA ALA A 79 1.05 12.07 -6.95
C ALA A 79 0.14 13.15 -6.37
N VAL A 80 0.00 14.25 -7.12
CA VAL A 80 -0.95 15.33 -6.82
C VAL A 80 -2.38 14.77 -6.83
N ASN A 81 -3.25 15.31 -5.98
CA ASN A 81 -4.67 14.94 -5.87
C ASN A 81 -4.93 13.48 -5.46
N LYS A 82 -3.99 12.86 -4.77
CA LYS A 82 -4.19 11.55 -4.14
C LYS A 82 -4.48 11.70 -2.66
N THR A 83 -5.41 10.89 -2.18
CA THR A 83 -5.76 10.82 -0.77
C THR A 83 -5.05 9.66 -0.09
N LEU A 84 -4.72 9.87 1.16
CA LEU A 84 -4.08 8.88 2.00
C LEU A 84 -4.68 8.93 3.39
N VAL A 85 -4.91 7.77 3.98
CA VAL A 85 -5.36 7.71 5.36
C VAL A 85 -4.23 8.17 6.29
N ALA A 86 -4.53 9.12 7.17
CA ALA A 86 -3.55 9.58 8.15
C ALA A 86 -3.27 8.49 9.21
N PRO A 87 -2.07 8.48 9.81
CA PRO A 87 -1.81 7.64 10.98
C PRO A 87 -2.85 7.86 12.07
N TYR A 88 -3.21 6.79 12.76
CA TYR A 88 -4.20 6.76 13.85
C TYR A 88 -5.64 7.13 13.45
N SER A 89 -5.93 7.20 12.16
CA SER A 89 -7.28 7.49 11.67
C SER A 89 -8.07 6.21 11.40
N PRO A 90 -9.37 6.20 11.73
CA PRO A 90 -10.24 5.07 11.38
C PRO A 90 -10.46 5.00 9.86
N ARG A 91 -10.65 3.81 9.35
CA ARG A 91 -10.95 3.55 7.95
C ARG A 91 -12.41 3.20 7.75
N PRO A 92 -13.01 3.59 6.63
CA PRO A 92 -14.40 3.27 6.31
C PRO A 92 -14.55 1.80 5.88
N ALA A 93 -14.39 0.89 6.85
CA ALA A 93 -14.51 -0.54 6.68
C ALA A 93 -15.18 -1.13 7.91
N PRO A 94 -15.75 -2.35 7.84
CA PRO A 94 -16.35 -3.01 9.00
C PRO A 94 -15.39 -3.06 10.18
N GLY A 95 -15.89 -2.71 11.37
CA GLY A 95 -15.07 -2.60 12.59
C GLY A 95 -14.25 -1.31 12.67
N ALA A 96 -14.32 -0.41 11.67
CA ALA A 96 -13.59 0.84 11.60
C ALA A 96 -12.09 0.67 11.98
N PRO A 97 -11.35 -0.21 11.30
CA PRO A 97 -9.96 -0.46 11.65
C PRO A 97 -9.12 0.80 11.54
N VAL A 98 -8.17 0.95 12.44
CA VAL A 98 -7.32 2.14 12.54
C VAL A 98 -6.04 1.96 11.72
N SER A 99 -5.64 2.99 10.98
CA SER A 99 -4.34 3.07 10.31
C SER A 99 -3.25 3.23 11.36
N MET A 100 -2.57 2.14 11.69
CA MET A 100 -1.60 2.11 12.79
C MET A 100 -0.17 2.12 12.25
N PRO A 101 0.67 3.08 12.68
CA PRO A 101 2.11 2.99 12.48
C PRO A 101 2.68 1.78 13.22
N ILE A 102 3.56 1.04 12.56
CA ILE A 102 4.21 -0.13 13.11
C ILE A 102 5.73 -0.01 12.98
N ALA A 103 6.46 -0.62 13.89
CA ALA A 103 7.91 -0.76 13.79
C ALA A 103 8.29 -1.90 12.82
N TRP A 104 9.52 -1.88 12.33
CA TRP A 104 9.97 -2.86 11.34
C TRP A 104 9.94 -4.31 11.86
N ASP A 105 10.25 -4.52 13.14
CA ASP A 105 10.21 -5.83 13.79
C ASP A 105 8.80 -6.39 13.94
N GLU A 106 7.77 -5.52 14.00
CA GLU A 106 6.37 -5.96 14.03
C GLU A 106 5.92 -6.62 12.72
N LEU A 107 6.66 -6.43 11.62
CA LEU A 107 6.37 -7.12 10.34
C LEU A 107 6.58 -8.64 10.43
N GLU A 108 7.35 -9.11 11.39
CA GLU A 108 7.59 -10.54 11.62
C GLU A 108 6.51 -11.20 12.50
N ASP A 109 5.60 -10.39 13.06
CA ASP A 109 4.49 -10.90 13.87
C ASP A 109 3.47 -11.64 13.00
N PRO A 110 3.25 -12.95 13.17
CA PRO A 110 2.29 -13.72 12.39
C PRO A 110 0.83 -13.30 12.62
N GLU A 111 0.57 -12.58 13.72
CA GLU A 111 -0.76 -12.05 14.04
C GLU A 111 -0.98 -10.64 13.47
N LEU A 112 -0.03 -10.09 12.73
CA LEU A 112 -0.18 -8.78 12.11
C LEU A 112 -1.25 -8.82 11.01
N ARG A 113 -2.32 -8.06 11.22
CA ARG A 113 -3.43 -7.95 10.28
C ARG A 113 -3.87 -6.50 10.12
N PRO A 114 -4.43 -6.13 8.97
CA PRO A 114 -4.90 -4.76 8.70
C PRO A 114 -6.04 -4.29 9.63
N ASP A 115 -6.75 -5.23 10.21
CA ASP A 115 -7.90 -5.00 11.10
C ASP A 115 -7.60 -5.25 12.59
N ARG A 116 -6.33 -5.37 12.94
CA ARG A 116 -5.89 -5.66 14.32
C ARG A 116 -6.30 -4.57 15.31
N TRP A 117 -6.26 -3.33 14.88
CA TRP A 117 -6.61 -2.18 15.72
C TRP A 117 -7.94 -1.59 15.25
N THR A 118 -8.87 -1.54 16.18
CA THR A 118 -10.21 -0.99 15.97
C THR A 118 -10.57 0.04 17.04
#